data_9f76202d8a66cfe98b54501c6970be63
#
_entry.id   9f76202d8a66cfe98b54501c6970be63
#
_cell.length_a   1.000
_cell.length_b   1.000
_cell.length_c   1.000
_cell.angle_alpha   90.00
_cell.angle_beta   90.00
_cell.angle_gamma   90.00
#
_symmetry.space_group_name_H-M   'P 1'
#
loop_
_entity.id
_entity.type
_entity.pdbx_description
1 polymer ?
#
loop_
_entity_poly.entity_id
_entity_poly.type
_entity_poly.pdbx_seq_one_letter_code
_entity_poly.pdbx_strand_id
1 'polypeptide(L)'
;MFAGAQGTTKAIATTPTELIALAPDVIFAFTSPIVLALQHATRSVPIVFAGVIDPVGSGLVASLGRPSGNTTGFALFEYAIAAKWLELLKEIAPHVTRTAVLRDPTIAAGIGQFAAIQAVGPIGMELSVIDQLDASKVEQAVTEFARASNGGMVVTASRLGQIILK
;
A
#
# COMPACT_ATOMS: atom_id res chain seq x y z
N MET A 1 -13.06 7.00 6.90
CA MET A 1 -14.49 6.95 7.23
C MET A 1 -15.01 8.37 7.26
N PHE A 2 -15.78 8.78 6.27
CA PHE A 2 -16.48 10.08 6.28
C PHE A 2 -17.97 9.79 6.50
N ALA A 3 -18.46 10.03 7.72
CA ALA A 3 -19.87 10.23 7.95
C ALA A 3 -20.15 11.72 7.81
N GLY A 4 -20.72 12.12 6.69
CA GLY A 4 -21.17 13.49 6.47
C GLY A 4 -22.55 13.70 7.07
N ALA A 5 -22.62 14.71 7.92
CA ALA A 5 -23.68 15.67 8.19
C ALA A 5 -24.92 15.23 8.96
N GLN A 6 -25.06 15.98 9.99
CA GLN A 6 -26.18 16.46 10.78
C GLN A 6 -26.49 15.73 12.10
N GLY A 7 -25.91 16.25 13.17
CA GLY A 7 -26.69 16.55 14.38
C GLY A 7 -27.05 15.37 15.30
N THR A 8 -26.30 14.26 15.28
CA THR A 8 -26.33 13.25 16.34
C THR A 8 -24.94 12.64 16.45
N THR A 9 -24.40 12.55 17.65
CA THR A 9 -23.16 11.80 17.91
C THR A 9 -23.40 10.33 17.56
N LYS A 10 -23.25 10.00 16.28
CA LYS A 10 -23.43 8.64 15.79
C LYS A 10 -22.22 7.85 16.26
N ALA A 11 -22.45 6.76 16.96
CA ALA A 11 -21.39 5.86 17.42
C ALA A 11 -20.45 5.56 16.26
N ILE A 12 -19.16 5.84 16.45
CA ILE A 12 -18.11 5.51 15.47
C ILE A 12 -17.89 4.00 15.62
N ALA A 13 -18.34 3.23 14.62
CA ALA A 13 -18.03 1.80 14.55
C ALA A 13 -16.51 1.66 14.45
N THR A 14 -15.90 0.92 15.36
CA THR A 14 -14.45 0.72 15.46
C THR A 14 -14.01 -0.55 14.76
N THR A 15 -14.93 -1.47 14.51
CA THR A 15 -14.67 -2.75 13.85
C THR A 15 -15.57 -2.95 12.62
N PRO A 16 -15.14 -3.77 11.62
CA PRO A 16 -15.99 -4.15 10.50
C PRO A 16 -17.33 -4.78 10.93
N THR A 17 -17.31 -5.62 11.95
CA THR A 17 -18.51 -6.30 12.47
C THR A 17 -19.52 -5.31 13.04
N GLU A 18 -19.08 -4.34 13.82
CA GLU A 18 -19.94 -3.26 14.33
C GLU A 18 -20.54 -2.42 13.21
N LEU A 19 -19.74 -2.13 12.17
CA LEU A 19 -20.22 -1.39 11.01
C LEU A 19 -21.32 -2.13 10.26
N ILE A 20 -21.16 -3.44 10.09
CA ILE A 20 -22.17 -4.29 9.42
C ILE A 20 -23.44 -4.43 10.27
N ALA A 21 -23.31 -4.49 11.60
CA ALA A 21 -24.45 -4.55 12.52
C ALA A 21 -25.37 -3.31 12.45
N LEU A 22 -24.87 -2.19 11.91
CA LEU A 22 -25.65 -0.99 11.62
C LEU A 22 -26.54 -1.15 10.37
N ALA A 23 -26.48 -2.31 9.68
CA ALA A 23 -27.22 -2.62 8.46
C ALA A 23 -27.11 -1.53 7.37
N PRO A 24 -25.91 -1.11 6.98
CA PRO A 24 -25.75 -0.10 5.93
C PRO A 24 -26.14 -0.66 4.57
N ASP A 25 -26.71 0.16 3.70
CA ASP A 25 -27.01 -0.20 2.30
C ASP A 25 -25.74 -0.33 1.46
N VAL A 26 -24.68 0.43 1.81
CA VAL A 26 -23.36 0.42 1.14
C VAL A 26 -22.28 0.88 2.10
N ILE A 27 -21.07 0.34 1.93
CA ILE A 27 -19.90 0.74 2.70
C ILE A 27 -18.87 1.36 1.74
N PHE A 28 -18.41 2.59 2.04
CA PHE A 28 -17.24 3.16 1.38
C PHE A 28 -15.99 2.85 2.19
N ALA A 29 -14.98 2.26 1.55
CA ALA A 29 -13.74 1.82 2.18
C ALA A 29 -12.51 2.45 1.51
N PHE A 30 -11.55 2.85 2.31
CA PHE A 30 -10.29 3.41 1.85
C PHE A 30 -9.12 2.53 2.28
N THR A 31 -8.20 2.21 1.39
CA THR A 31 -7.04 1.32 1.53
C THR A 31 -7.34 -0.18 1.52
N SER A 32 -6.39 -0.95 1.00
CA SER A 32 -6.52 -2.42 0.84
C SER A 32 -6.77 -3.17 2.15
N PRO A 33 -6.12 -2.89 3.29
CA PRO A 33 -6.36 -3.61 4.54
C PRO A 33 -7.80 -3.47 5.05
N ILE A 34 -8.41 -2.29 4.89
CA ILE A 34 -9.79 -2.04 5.32
C ILE A 34 -10.77 -2.80 4.42
N VAL A 35 -10.55 -2.76 3.10
CA VAL A 35 -11.38 -3.50 2.14
C VAL A 35 -11.33 -4.99 2.42
N LEU A 36 -10.14 -5.55 2.64
CA LEU A 36 -9.96 -6.96 2.97
C LEU A 36 -10.71 -7.34 4.26
N ALA A 37 -10.59 -6.55 5.31
CA ALA A 37 -11.28 -6.79 6.57
C ALA A 37 -12.81 -6.78 6.41
N LEU A 38 -13.35 -5.87 5.59
CA LEU A 38 -14.78 -5.81 5.28
C LEU A 38 -15.23 -7.00 4.43
N GLN A 39 -14.46 -7.42 3.44
CA GLN A 39 -14.76 -8.61 2.64
C GLN A 39 -14.81 -9.89 3.49
N HIS A 40 -13.98 -9.99 4.53
CA HIS A 40 -14.05 -11.10 5.49
C HIS A 40 -15.32 -11.05 6.36
N ALA A 41 -15.80 -9.84 6.66
CA ALA A 41 -16.94 -9.64 7.56
C ALA A 41 -18.31 -9.71 6.84
N THR A 42 -18.38 -9.39 5.54
CA THR A 42 -19.64 -9.45 4.78
C THR A 42 -19.45 -9.91 3.34
N ARG A 43 -20.44 -10.65 2.82
CA ARG A 43 -20.53 -11.05 1.40
C ARG A 43 -21.75 -10.43 0.69
N SER A 44 -22.60 -9.74 1.43
CA SER A 44 -23.87 -9.20 0.92
C SER A 44 -23.91 -7.68 0.87
N VAL A 45 -23.36 -6.99 1.86
CA VAL A 45 -23.32 -5.52 1.87
C VAL A 45 -22.35 -5.02 0.81
N PRO A 46 -22.77 -4.17 -0.16
CA PRO A 46 -21.90 -3.63 -1.17
C PRO A 46 -20.75 -2.82 -0.57
N ILE A 47 -19.53 -3.06 -1.07
CA ILE A 47 -18.32 -2.35 -0.67
C ILE A 47 -17.79 -1.57 -1.88
N VAL A 48 -17.72 -0.25 -1.76
CA VAL A 48 -17.09 0.62 -2.76
C VAL A 48 -15.75 1.09 -2.20
N PHE A 49 -14.66 0.75 -2.88
CA PHE A 49 -13.33 1.14 -2.43
C PHE A 49 -12.74 2.30 -3.22
N ALA A 50 -11.85 3.04 -2.57
CA ALA A 50 -10.90 3.94 -3.20
C ALA A 50 -9.54 3.86 -2.48
N GLY A 51 -8.50 4.42 -3.09
CA GLY A 51 -7.17 4.42 -2.49
C GLY A 51 -6.54 3.03 -2.35
N VAL A 52 -6.97 2.08 -3.19
CA VAL A 52 -6.45 0.72 -3.25
C VAL A 52 -5.38 0.64 -4.34
N ILE A 53 -4.24 0.08 -4.00
CA ILE A 53 -3.16 -0.22 -4.93
C ILE A 53 -3.37 -1.63 -5.45
N ASP A 54 -3.46 -1.78 -6.78
CA ASP A 54 -3.62 -3.03 -7.51
C ASP A 54 -4.65 -3.98 -6.88
N PRO A 55 -5.95 -3.67 -6.99
CA PRO A 55 -6.99 -4.49 -6.37
C PRO A 55 -7.09 -5.90 -6.96
N VAL A 56 -6.60 -6.11 -8.18
CA VAL A 56 -6.51 -7.44 -8.81
C VAL A 56 -5.30 -8.19 -8.27
N GLY A 57 -4.11 -7.60 -8.31
CA GLY A 57 -2.89 -8.21 -7.79
C GLY A 57 -2.94 -8.47 -6.28
N SER A 58 -3.71 -7.68 -5.52
CA SER A 58 -3.96 -7.93 -4.10
C SER A 58 -5.07 -8.95 -3.82
N GLY A 59 -5.73 -9.48 -4.86
CA GLY A 59 -6.80 -10.47 -4.72
C GLY A 59 -8.13 -9.93 -4.19
N LEU A 60 -8.32 -8.61 -4.17
CA LEU A 60 -9.57 -7.99 -3.68
C LEU A 60 -10.70 -8.10 -4.69
N VAL A 61 -10.39 -8.08 -5.98
CA VAL A 61 -11.35 -8.26 -7.07
C VAL A 61 -10.77 -9.17 -8.16
N ALA A 62 -11.65 -9.84 -8.91
CA ALA A 62 -11.21 -10.77 -9.96
C ALA A 62 -10.63 -10.02 -11.18
N SER A 63 -11.21 -8.89 -11.53
CA SER A 63 -10.71 -7.99 -12.58
C SER A 63 -11.29 -6.59 -12.41
N LEU A 64 -10.69 -5.58 -13.05
CA LEU A 64 -11.20 -4.21 -12.98
C LEU A 64 -12.55 -4.05 -13.72
N GLY A 65 -12.73 -4.73 -14.85
CA GLY A 65 -13.95 -4.64 -15.65
C GLY A 65 -15.12 -5.50 -15.10
N ARG A 66 -14.81 -6.54 -14.32
CA ARG A 66 -15.78 -7.43 -13.67
C ARG A 66 -15.27 -7.81 -12.29
N PRO A 67 -15.43 -6.93 -11.30
CA PRO A 67 -14.85 -7.11 -9.96
C PRO A 67 -15.29 -8.40 -9.27
N SER A 68 -16.52 -8.89 -9.56
CA SER A 68 -17.20 -10.01 -8.91
C SER A 68 -17.43 -9.81 -7.40
N GLY A 69 -18.35 -10.61 -6.85
CA GLY A 69 -18.74 -10.49 -5.45
C GLY A 69 -19.46 -9.17 -5.13
N ASN A 70 -19.30 -8.70 -3.89
CA ASN A 70 -19.94 -7.48 -3.37
C ASN A 70 -19.00 -6.27 -3.33
N THR A 71 -17.84 -6.32 -4.01
CA THR A 71 -16.80 -5.29 -3.90
C THR A 71 -16.48 -4.69 -5.28
N THR A 72 -16.49 -3.36 -5.37
CA THR A 72 -16.11 -2.58 -6.56
C THR A 72 -15.43 -1.29 -6.14
N GLY A 73 -14.82 -0.54 -7.06
CA GLY A 73 -14.25 0.75 -6.71
C GLY A 73 -13.19 1.25 -7.69
N PHE A 74 -12.34 2.16 -7.19
CA PHE A 74 -11.34 2.87 -7.97
C PHE A 74 -9.95 2.55 -7.46
N ALA A 75 -9.12 1.96 -8.33
CA ALA A 75 -7.71 1.71 -8.07
C ALA A 75 -6.90 3.01 -8.15
N LEU A 76 -5.80 3.09 -7.40
CA LEU A 76 -4.81 4.16 -7.55
C LEU A 76 -3.89 3.87 -8.74
N PHE A 77 -3.21 2.75 -8.69
CA PHE A 77 -2.28 2.28 -9.71
C PHE A 77 -1.99 0.78 -9.51
N GLU A 78 -1.35 0.16 -10.49
CA GLU A 78 -0.90 -1.23 -10.45
C GLU A 78 0.51 -1.34 -9.88
N TYR A 79 0.90 -2.51 -9.38
CA TYR A 79 2.24 -2.76 -8.82
C TYR A 79 3.35 -2.48 -9.84
N ALA A 80 3.08 -2.72 -11.12
CA ALA A 80 4.04 -2.55 -12.21
C ALA A 80 4.62 -1.13 -12.31
N ILE A 81 3.90 -0.09 -11.85
CA ILE A 81 4.41 1.29 -11.84
C ILE A 81 5.69 1.44 -11.01
N ALA A 82 5.88 0.58 -10.00
CA ALA A 82 7.05 0.65 -9.13
C ALA A 82 8.37 0.37 -9.89
N ALA A 83 8.32 -0.35 -11.00
CA ALA A 83 9.45 -0.54 -11.89
C ALA A 83 10.00 0.80 -12.43
N LYS A 84 9.10 1.73 -12.74
CA LYS A 84 9.47 3.07 -13.23
C LYS A 84 10.16 3.94 -12.18
N TRP A 85 9.96 3.65 -10.90
CA TRP A 85 10.60 4.45 -9.83
C TRP A 85 12.13 4.34 -9.83
N LEU A 86 12.68 3.17 -10.21
CA LEU A 86 14.13 3.02 -10.37
C LEU A 86 14.66 3.81 -11.58
N GLU A 87 13.95 3.76 -12.70
CA GLU A 87 14.29 4.54 -13.90
C GLU A 87 14.33 6.04 -13.55
N LEU A 88 13.25 6.53 -12.92
CA LEU A 88 13.15 7.93 -12.51
C LEU A 88 14.25 8.31 -11.50
N LEU A 89 14.53 7.45 -10.52
CA LEU A 89 15.61 7.69 -9.57
C LEU A 89 16.96 7.84 -10.29
N LYS A 90 17.21 7.00 -11.29
CA LYS A 90 18.45 7.06 -12.09
C LYS A 90 18.52 8.31 -12.97
N GLU A 91 17.40 8.77 -13.51
CA GLU A 91 17.33 10.00 -14.30
C GLU A 91 17.60 11.25 -13.47
N ILE A 92 16.97 11.38 -12.29
CA ILE A 92 17.13 12.56 -11.43
C ILE A 92 18.45 12.56 -10.65
N ALA A 93 19.03 11.37 -10.40
CA ALA A 93 20.26 11.19 -9.64
C ALA A 93 21.19 10.18 -10.34
N PRO A 94 21.83 10.54 -11.47
CA PRO A 94 22.65 9.61 -12.27
C PRO A 94 23.83 8.97 -11.53
N HIS A 95 24.29 9.61 -10.46
CA HIS A 95 25.40 9.13 -9.62
C HIS A 95 24.98 8.01 -8.66
N VAL A 96 23.69 7.74 -8.47
CA VAL A 96 23.20 6.66 -7.62
C VAL A 96 23.57 5.31 -8.23
N THR A 97 24.27 4.50 -7.46
CA THR A 97 24.73 3.14 -7.84
C THR A 97 24.19 2.06 -6.90
N ARG A 98 23.56 2.47 -5.79
CA ARG A 98 22.97 1.59 -4.79
C ARG A 98 21.59 2.10 -4.42
N THR A 99 20.59 1.22 -4.37
CA THR A 99 19.23 1.59 -3.98
C THR A 99 18.72 0.65 -2.89
N ALA A 100 18.33 1.24 -1.77
CA ALA A 100 17.60 0.52 -0.73
C ALA A 100 16.09 0.63 -1.01
N VAL A 101 15.39 -0.49 -0.95
CA VAL A 101 13.94 -0.53 -1.04
C VAL A 101 13.37 -0.82 0.33
N LEU A 102 12.73 0.20 0.93
CA LEU A 102 12.01 0.05 2.19
C LEU A 102 10.63 -0.52 1.90
N ARG A 103 10.32 -1.66 2.49
CA ARG A 103 9.11 -2.42 2.24
C ARG A 103 8.45 -2.86 3.54
N ASP A 104 7.12 -2.93 3.55
CA ASP A 104 6.36 -3.63 4.59
C ASP A 104 5.99 -5.02 4.06
N PRO A 105 6.62 -6.10 4.59
CA PRO A 105 6.37 -7.47 4.12
C PRO A 105 5.00 -8.01 4.53
N THR A 106 4.21 -7.28 5.31
CA THR A 106 2.87 -7.68 5.73
C THR A 106 1.76 -7.10 4.86
N ILE A 107 2.11 -6.19 3.93
CA ILE A 107 1.17 -5.54 3.02
C ILE A 107 1.38 -6.06 1.60
N ALA A 108 0.34 -6.63 0.98
CA ALA A 108 0.40 -7.17 -0.38
C ALA A 108 0.95 -6.14 -1.40
N ALA A 109 0.58 -4.85 -1.26
CA ALA A 109 1.10 -3.80 -2.11
C ALA A 109 2.61 -3.60 -1.98
N GLY A 110 3.17 -3.64 -0.76
CA GLY A 110 4.62 -3.55 -0.55
C GLY A 110 5.38 -4.73 -1.19
N ILE A 111 4.82 -5.94 -1.07
CA ILE A 111 5.37 -7.14 -1.68
C ILE A 111 5.32 -7.05 -3.22
N GLY A 112 4.14 -6.71 -3.78
CA GLY A 112 3.93 -6.65 -5.23
C GLY A 112 4.75 -5.55 -5.91
N GLN A 113 4.86 -4.38 -5.31
CA GLN A 113 5.70 -3.29 -5.80
C GLN A 113 7.19 -3.67 -5.78
N PHE A 114 7.65 -4.33 -4.71
CA PHE A 114 9.03 -4.80 -4.64
C PHE A 114 9.31 -5.87 -5.71
N ALA A 115 8.38 -6.81 -5.93
CA ALA A 115 8.51 -7.79 -7.00
C ALA A 115 8.60 -7.14 -8.39
N ALA A 116 7.82 -6.08 -8.66
CA ALA A 116 7.90 -5.32 -9.90
C ALA A 116 9.26 -4.60 -10.06
N ILE A 117 9.81 -4.05 -8.97
CA ILE A 117 11.16 -3.46 -8.95
C ILE A 117 12.22 -4.50 -9.26
N GLN A 118 12.14 -5.69 -8.64
CA GLN A 118 13.10 -6.78 -8.89
C GLN A 118 13.04 -7.30 -10.32
N ALA A 119 11.84 -7.34 -10.93
CA ALA A 119 11.65 -7.86 -12.29
C ALA A 119 12.34 -7.03 -13.36
N VAL A 120 12.52 -5.73 -13.16
CA VAL A 120 13.26 -4.85 -14.10
C VAL A 120 14.76 -5.10 -14.03
N GLY A 121 15.21 -5.70 -12.94
CA GLY A 121 16.64 -5.92 -12.69
C GLY A 121 17.38 -4.65 -12.27
N PRO A 122 18.65 -4.77 -11.94
CA PRO A 122 19.46 -3.66 -11.50
C PRO A 122 19.83 -2.76 -12.71
N ILE A 123 19.08 -1.72 -12.96
CA ILE A 123 19.36 -0.72 -14.02
C ILE A 123 20.64 0.05 -13.67
N GLY A 124 21.78 -0.67 -13.61
CA GLY A 124 23.07 -0.13 -13.18
C GLY A 124 23.12 0.29 -11.70
N MET A 125 22.27 -0.29 -10.85
CA MET A 125 22.21 -0.03 -9.41
C MET A 125 22.10 -1.34 -8.63
N GLU A 126 22.87 -1.47 -7.56
CA GLU A 126 22.74 -2.57 -6.61
C GLU A 126 21.46 -2.38 -5.79
N LEU A 127 20.60 -3.40 -5.73
CA LEU A 127 19.37 -3.37 -4.95
C LEU A 127 19.56 -4.07 -3.61
N SER A 128 19.17 -3.40 -2.54
CA SER A 128 19.05 -3.97 -1.20
C SER A 128 17.62 -3.74 -0.68
N VAL A 129 17.15 -4.62 0.21
CA VAL A 129 15.82 -4.50 0.80
C VAL A 129 15.92 -4.21 2.29
N ILE A 130 15.06 -3.32 2.78
CA ILE A 130 14.88 -3.05 4.20
C ILE A 130 13.48 -3.54 4.58
N ASP A 131 13.43 -4.74 5.17
CA ASP A 131 12.21 -5.43 5.61
C ASP A 131 12.04 -5.25 7.12
N GLN A 132 11.73 -4.05 7.56
CA GLN A 132 11.56 -3.76 8.98
C GLN A 132 10.17 -3.17 9.25
N LEU A 133 9.57 -3.59 10.36
CA LEU A 133 8.28 -3.10 10.84
C LEU A 133 8.43 -2.17 12.06
N ASP A 134 9.58 -2.20 12.69
CA ASP A 134 9.92 -1.40 13.87
C ASP A 134 10.65 -0.13 13.42
N ALA A 135 10.16 1.03 13.87
CA ALA A 135 10.71 2.33 13.49
C ALA A 135 12.19 2.48 13.84
N SER A 136 12.61 1.98 15.00
CA SER A 136 14.00 2.08 15.46
C SER A 136 14.94 1.24 14.59
N LYS A 137 14.48 0.08 14.15
CA LYS A 137 15.23 -0.79 13.24
C LYS A 137 15.27 -0.23 11.83
N VAL A 138 14.21 0.43 11.37
CA VAL A 138 14.21 1.16 10.10
C VAL A 138 15.24 2.27 10.14
N GLU A 139 15.24 3.10 11.20
CA GLU A 139 16.21 4.19 11.37
C GLU A 139 17.65 3.67 11.38
N GLN A 140 17.90 2.58 12.10
CA GLN A 140 19.22 1.94 12.13
C GLN A 140 19.65 1.45 10.75
N ALA A 141 18.79 0.74 10.03
CA ALA A 141 19.07 0.20 8.70
C ALA A 141 19.31 1.33 7.66
N VAL A 142 18.51 2.39 7.72
CA VAL A 142 18.69 3.58 6.87
C VAL A 142 19.99 4.28 7.19
N THR A 143 20.32 4.45 8.47
CA THR A 143 21.59 5.07 8.91
C THR A 143 22.78 4.24 8.44
N GLU A 144 22.71 2.92 8.54
CA GLU A 144 23.76 2.04 8.06
C GLU A 144 23.92 2.10 6.54
N PHE A 145 22.81 2.05 5.80
CA PHE A 145 22.81 2.20 4.35
C PHE A 145 23.41 3.54 3.90
N ALA A 146 23.12 4.62 4.62
CA ALA A 146 23.59 5.96 4.31
C ALA A 146 25.11 6.19 4.56
N ARG A 147 25.80 5.28 5.25
CA ARG A 147 27.24 5.41 5.51
C ARG A 147 28.10 5.34 4.23
N ALA A 148 27.62 4.63 3.21
CA ALA A 148 28.31 4.57 1.93
C ALA A 148 27.67 5.57 0.94
N SER A 149 28.50 6.16 0.09
CA SER A 149 28.08 7.16 -0.91
C SER A 149 27.21 6.57 -2.02
N ASN A 150 26.63 7.45 -2.83
CA ASN A 150 25.84 7.11 -4.03
C ASN A 150 24.64 6.20 -3.75
N GLY A 151 24.06 6.31 -2.56
CA GLY A 151 22.86 5.61 -2.16
C GLY A 151 21.57 6.38 -2.54
N GLY A 152 20.58 5.68 -3.05
CA GLY A 152 19.20 6.15 -3.21
C GLY A 152 18.24 5.29 -2.41
N MET A 153 17.02 5.76 -2.19
CA MET A 153 16.00 5.01 -1.49
C MET A 153 14.67 5.07 -2.23
N VAL A 154 14.00 3.92 -2.30
CA VAL A 154 12.62 3.79 -2.75
C VAL A 154 11.78 3.28 -1.59
N VAL A 155 10.68 3.95 -1.29
CA VAL A 155 9.72 3.52 -0.26
C VAL A 155 8.48 2.99 -0.95
N THR A 156 8.20 1.70 -0.76
CA THR A 156 6.96 1.08 -1.28
C THR A 156 5.80 1.34 -0.33
N ALA A 157 4.61 0.87 -0.69
CA ALA A 157 3.44 0.97 0.20
C ALA A 157 3.76 0.33 1.55
N SER A 158 3.70 1.15 2.59
CA SER A 158 4.11 0.79 3.95
C SER A 158 3.33 1.59 4.98
N ARG A 159 3.07 0.98 6.14
CA ARG A 159 2.58 1.69 7.33
C ARG A 159 3.65 2.61 7.93
N LEU A 160 4.91 2.37 7.59
CA LEU A 160 6.06 3.13 8.08
C LEU A 160 6.14 4.55 7.49
N GLY A 161 5.49 4.83 6.36
CA GLY A 161 5.43 6.17 5.79
C GLY A 161 4.88 7.22 6.75
N GLN A 162 4.05 6.83 7.71
CA GLN A 162 3.56 7.71 8.77
C GLN A 162 4.59 7.94 9.90
N ILE A 163 5.61 7.12 9.99
CA ILE A 163 6.65 7.17 11.03
C ILE A 163 7.83 8.01 10.57
N ILE A 164 8.17 7.94 9.29
CA ILE A 164 9.33 8.64 8.70
C ILE A 164 9.05 10.15 8.50
N LEU A 165 7.77 10.54 8.41
CA LEU A 165 7.35 11.93 8.18
C LEU A 165 7.16 12.74 9.47
N LYS A 166 7.53 12.24 10.62
CA LYS A 166 7.61 12.97 11.89
C LYS A 166 9.03 13.41 12.18
#